data_f7a619dd149ac5f68f90d2af40418dc7
#
_entry.id   f7a619dd149ac5f68f90d2af40418dc7
#
_cell.length_a   1.000
_cell.length_b   1.000
_cell.length_c   1.000
_cell.angle_alpha   90.00
_cell.angle_beta   90.00
_cell.angle_gamma   90.00
#
_symmetry.space_group_name_H-M   'P 1'
#
loop_
_entity.id
_entity.type
_entity.pdbx_description
1 polymer ?
#
loop_
_entity_poly.entity_id
_entity_poly.type
_entity_poly.pdbx_seq_one_letter_code
_entity_poly.pdbx_strand_id
1 'polypeptide(L)'
;MPIWGKLRNLSDLFIANNTAVVASTYCNSWIFDDFDEMNPFESTALAYTKIFINRSEKAKVEFFKEWFDLYRIDGVIFHDSKTCFNNSNAKFGLPQRLQEELDIPTLVIEGDLCDLRFYSEGQSTTKIETFIEQIENRKVIC
;
A
#
# COMPACT_ATOMS: atom_id res chain seq x y z
N MET A 1 13.87 -2.80 -1.31
CA MET A 1 13.01 -2.76 -2.51
C MET A 1 11.93 -3.80 -2.34
N PRO A 2 10.65 -3.47 -2.46
CA PRO A 2 9.60 -4.46 -2.30
C PRO A 2 9.81 -5.62 -3.28
N ILE A 3 9.48 -6.80 -2.85
CA ILE A 3 9.65 -8.05 -3.59
C ILE A 3 8.97 -8.03 -4.97
N TRP A 4 7.92 -7.22 -5.12
CA TRP A 4 7.17 -6.98 -6.36
C TRP A 4 8.04 -6.66 -7.58
N GLY A 5 9.12 -5.91 -7.38
CA GLY A 5 10.00 -5.51 -8.48
C GLY A 5 10.83 -6.65 -9.07
N LYS A 6 10.86 -7.81 -8.40
CA LYS A 6 11.58 -9.01 -8.87
C LYS A 6 10.65 -10.11 -9.40
N LEU A 7 9.35 -9.98 -9.16
CA LEU A 7 8.36 -10.99 -9.50
C LEU A 7 7.66 -10.58 -10.79
N ARG A 8 8.32 -10.88 -11.92
CA ARG A 8 7.82 -10.56 -13.26
C ARG A 8 6.39 -11.08 -13.49
N ASN A 9 6.06 -12.23 -12.96
CA ASN A 9 4.74 -12.82 -13.05
C ASN A 9 3.63 -11.94 -12.42
N LEU A 10 3.90 -11.20 -11.34
CA LEU A 10 2.92 -10.26 -10.78
C LEU A 10 2.70 -9.06 -11.71
N SER A 11 3.77 -8.55 -12.32
CA SER A 11 3.63 -7.46 -13.30
C SER A 11 2.83 -7.91 -14.51
N ASP A 12 3.13 -9.11 -15.02
CA ASP A 12 2.41 -9.69 -16.16
C ASP A 12 0.93 -9.94 -15.82
N LEU A 13 0.63 -10.35 -14.57
CA LEU A 13 -0.73 -10.52 -14.07
C LEU A 13 -1.52 -9.21 -14.07
N PHE A 14 -0.93 -8.13 -13.55
CA PHE A 14 -1.58 -6.80 -13.56
C PHE A 14 -1.83 -6.31 -14.98
N ILE A 15 -0.85 -6.47 -15.89
CA ILE A 15 -0.99 -6.09 -17.29
C ILE A 15 -2.11 -6.89 -17.96
N ALA A 16 -2.15 -8.22 -17.75
CA ALA A 16 -3.15 -9.10 -18.33
C ALA A 16 -4.59 -8.75 -17.89
N ASN A 17 -4.72 -8.20 -16.67
CA ASN A 17 -6.00 -7.77 -16.11
C ASN A 17 -6.24 -6.25 -16.26
N ASN A 18 -5.54 -5.57 -17.15
CA ASN A 18 -5.68 -4.13 -17.39
C ASN A 18 -5.65 -3.28 -16.10
N THR A 19 -4.80 -3.68 -15.16
CA THR A 19 -4.69 -3.09 -13.83
C THR A 19 -3.34 -2.40 -13.66
N ALA A 20 -3.32 -1.24 -13.02
CA ALA A 20 -2.09 -0.48 -12.76
C ALA A 20 -1.93 -0.16 -11.28
N VAL A 21 -0.69 -0.23 -10.79
CA VAL A 21 -0.32 0.29 -9.47
C VAL A 21 0.02 1.77 -9.63
N VAL A 22 -0.89 2.64 -9.22
CA VAL A 22 -0.79 4.11 -9.43
C VAL A 22 -0.10 4.84 -8.28
N ALA A 23 -0.07 4.26 -7.09
CA ALA A 23 0.56 4.85 -5.91
C ALA A 23 1.13 3.78 -4.98
N SER A 24 2.15 4.12 -4.21
CA SER A 24 2.76 3.25 -3.22
C SER A 24 3.24 4.06 -2.03
N THR A 25 2.79 3.69 -0.84
CA THR A 25 3.26 4.34 0.40
C THR A 25 4.77 4.23 0.58
N TYR A 26 5.38 3.17 0.07
CA TYR A 26 6.82 3.00 0.12
C TYR A 26 7.56 4.02 -0.77
N CYS A 27 7.13 4.21 -2.00
CA CYS A 27 7.78 5.13 -2.92
C CYS A 27 7.54 6.60 -2.55
N ASN A 28 6.35 6.91 -2.05
CA ASN A 28 5.94 8.29 -1.77
C ASN A 28 6.24 8.75 -0.34
N SER A 29 6.58 7.85 0.58
CA SER A 29 6.87 8.22 1.97
C SER A 29 8.19 8.95 2.18
N TRP A 30 9.10 8.92 1.22
CA TRP A 30 10.44 9.48 1.34
C TRP A 30 10.60 10.80 0.56
N ILE A 31 9.50 11.44 0.25
CA ILE A 31 9.46 12.76 -0.36
C ILE A 31 9.21 13.78 0.74
N PHE A 32 10.14 14.69 0.93
CA PHE A 32 10.11 15.71 1.99
C PHE A 32 10.19 17.09 1.37
N ASP A 33 9.22 17.94 1.69
CA ASP A 33 9.11 19.28 1.09
C ASP A 33 9.58 20.41 2.02
N ASP A 34 9.65 20.16 3.32
CA ASP A 34 9.79 21.20 4.35
C ASP A 34 11.12 21.14 5.08
N PHE A 35 12.24 21.03 4.36
CA PHE A 35 13.55 21.15 4.99
C PHE A 35 13.92 22.61 5.19
N ASP A 36 14.26 22.99 6.44
CA ASP A 36 14.76 24.29 6.83
C ASP A 36 16.28 24.23 7.05
N GLU A 37 17.03 24.90 6.20
CA GLU A 37 18.51 24.97 6.29
C GLU A 37 18.99 25.65 7.56
N MET A 38 18.20 26.54 8.13
CA MET A 38 18.53 27.25 9.36
C MET A 38 18.28 26.40 10.61
N ASN A 39 17.38 25.39 10.51
CA ASN A 39 17.05 24.47 11.60
C ASN A 39 17.09 23.01 11.11
N PRO A 40 18.25 22.51 10.66
CA PRO A 40 18.33 21.23 9.93
C PRO A 40 17.94 20.02 10.79
N PHE A 41 18.26 20.03 12.08
CA PHE A 41 17.93 18.90 12.95
C PHE A 41 16.43 18.81 13.25
N GLU A 42 15.81 19.95 13.54
CA GLU A 42 14.39 20.01 13.85
C GLU A 42 13.54 19.70 12.61
N SER A 43 13.85 20.30 11.46
CA SER A 43 13.15 20.05 10.21
C SER A 43 13.29 18.60 9.75
N THR A 44 14.47 18.00 9.91
CA THR A 44 14.67 16.57 9.63
C THR A 44 13.84 15.69 10.58
N ALA A 45 13.86 15.96 11.88
CA ALA A 45 13.05 15.22 12.85
C ALA A 45 11.55 15.31 12.50
N LEU A 46 11.07 16.50 12.17
CA LEU A 46 9.68 16.72 11.76
C LEU A 46 9.34 15.95 10.48
N ALA A 47 10.22 15.98 9.46
CA ALA A 47 10.05 15.23 8.23
C ALA A 47 9.89 13.73 8.48
N TYR A 48 10.70 13.14 9.36
CA TYR A 48 10.60 11.74 9.73
C TYR A 48 9.30 11.38 10.46
N THR A 49 8.68 12.30 11.20
CA THR A 49 7.37 12.07 11.79
C THR A 49 6.25 11.96 10.75
N LYS A 50 6.45 12.59 9.58
CA LYS A 50 5.49 12.58 8.47
C LYS A 50 5.55 11.30 7.63
N ILE A 51 6.55 10.43 7.80
CA ILE A 51 6.63 9.13 7.10
C ILE A 51 5.40 8.30 7.44
N PHE A 52 4.80 7.66 6.42
CA PHE A 52 3.54 6.92 6.56
C PHE A 52 3.55 5.92 7.73
N ILE A 53 4.62 5.16 7.92
CA ILE A 53 4.73 4.15 8.98
C ILE A 53 4.68 4.75 10.40
N ASN A 54 5.09 6.02 10.56
CA ASN A 54 5.13 6.72 11.85
C ASN A 54 3.81 7.42 12.19
N ARG A 55 2.89 7.53 11.24
CA ARG A 55 1.60 8.21 11.45
C ARG A 55 0.66 7.38 12.30
N SER A 56 -0.22 8.04 13.06
CA SER A 56 -1.31 7.38 13.74
C SER A 56 -2.27 6.74 12.72
N GLU A 57 -3.05 5.77 13.15
CA GLU A 57 -4.02 5.09 12.29
C GLU A 57 -5.02 6.06 11.66
N LYS A 58 -5.53 7.01 12.45
CA LYS A 58 -6.41 8.07 11.96
C LYS A 58 -5.73 8.90 10.85
N ALA A 59 -4.49 9.31 11.06
CA ALA A 59 -3.74 10.07 10.07
C ALA A 59 -3.44 9.26 8.79
N LYS A 60 -3.32 7.92 8.91
CA LYS A 60 -3.20 7.03 7.76
C LYS A 60 -4.48 6.96 6.94
N VAL A 61 -5.64 6.91 7.59
CA VAL A 61 -6.94 6.94 6.90
C VAL A 61 -7.15 8.24 6.14
N GLU A 62 -6.87 9.39 6.78
CA GLU A 62 -6.97 10.69 6.10
C GLU A 62 -6.01 10.79 4.90
N PHE A 63 -4.80 10.28 5.05
CA PHE A 63 -3.84 10.21 3.95
C PHE A 63 -4.35 9.37 2.77
N PHE A 64 -5.02 8.25 3.03
CA PHE A 64 -5.64 7.45 1.97
C PHE A 64 -6.82 8.19 1.32
N LYS A 65 -7.64 8.95 2.07
CA LYS A 65 -8.71 9.77 1.49
C LYS A 65 -8.18 10.72 0.44
N GLU A 66 -7.13 11.48 0.79
CA GLU A 66 -6.46 12.40 -0.14
C GLU A 66 -5.95 11.67 -1.40
N TRP A 67 -5.38 10.50 -1.23
CA TRP A 67 -4.85 9.71 -2.33
C TRP A 67 -5.92 9.11 -3.24
N PHE A 68 -7.06 8.72 -2.67
CA PHE A 68 -8.19 8.21 -3.46
C PHE A 68 -8.73 9.27 -4.41
N ASP A 69 -8.87 10.49 -3.92
CA ASP A 69 -9.32 11.62 -4.74
C ASP A 69 -8.29 11.96 -5.82
N LEU A 70 -6.99 11.97 -5.45
CA LEU A 70 -5.92 12.35 -6.37
C LEU A 70 -5.66 11.31 -7.46
N TYR A 71 -5.65 10.02 -7.12
CA TYR A 71 -5.24 8.94 -8.02
C TYR A 71 -6.39 8.06 -8.52
N ARG A 72 -7.63 8.30 -8.08
CA ARG A 72 -8.81 7.48 -8.41
C ARG A 72 -8.55 6.00 -8.15
N ILE A 73 -8.21 5.68 -6.92
CA ILE A 73 -7.83 4.33 -6.51
C ILE A 73 -9.07 3.45 -6.39
N ASP A 74 -9.08 2.30 -7.04
CA ASP A 74 -10.17 1.33 -7.01
C ASP A 74 -10.02 0.28 -5.90
N GLY A 75 -8.81 0.11 -5.35
CA GLY A 75 -8.54 -0.85 -4.27
C GLY A 75 -7.13 -0.71 -3.72
N VAL A 76 -6.87 -1.29 -2.55
CA VAL A 76 -5.58 -1.22 -1.86
C VAL A 76 -5.04 -2.61 -1.54
N ILE A 77 -3.79 -2.86 -1.91
CA ILE A 77 -3.08 -4.08 -1.54
C ILE A 77 -2.08 -3.75 -0.41
N PHE A 78 -2.26 -4.41 0.72
CA PHE A 78 -1.34 -4.35 1.85
C PHE A 78 -0.31 -5.49 1.75
N HIS A 79 0.96 -5.14 1.79
CA HIS A 79 2.04 -6.11 1.86
C HIS A 79 2.39 -6.40 3.32
N ASP A 80 2.06 -7.61 3.79
CA ASP A 80 2.44 -8.11 5.12
C ASP A 80 3.88 -8.63 5.08
N SER A 81 4.84 -7.76 5.37
CA SER A 81 6.26 -8.12 5.43
C SER A 81 6.59 -8.78 6.76
N LYS A 82 7.01 -10.04 6.73
CA LYS A 82 7.24 -10.83 7.96
C LYS A 82 8.38 -10.32 8.83
N THR A 83 9.38 -9.69 8.23
CA THR A 83 10.55 -9.15 8.95
C THR A 83 10.47 -7.65 9.24
N CYS A 84 9.41 -6.95 8.81
CA CYS A 84 9.22 -5.53 9.05
C CYS A 84 7.95 -5.26 9.87
N PHE A 85 8.04 -5.36 11.19
CA PHE A 85 6.90 -5.17 12.10
C PHE A 85 6.20 -3.82 11.92
N ASN A 86 6.95 -2.74 11.77
CA ASN A 86 6.37 -1.40 11.64
C ASN A 86 5.50 -1.25 10.39
N ASN A 87 5.90 -1.85 9.28
CA ASN A 87 5.13 -1.82 8.06
C ASN A 87 3.93 -2.79 8.11
N SER A 88 4.13 -3.96 8.70
CA SER A 88 3.11 -5.00 8.79
C SER A 88 2.02 -4.72 9.83
N ASN A 89 2.30 -3.89 10.83
CA ASN A 89 1.29 -3.50 11.82
C ASN A 89 0.08 -2.79 11.20
N ALA A 90 0.25 -2.15 10.05
CA ALA A 90 -0.87 -1.51 9.34
C ALA A 90 -1.95 -2.50 8.88
N LYS A 91 -1.65 -3.80 8.78
CA LYS A 91 -2.65 -4.84 8.44
C LYS A 91 -3.71 -5.05 9.53
N PHE A 92 -3.41 -4.68 10.78
CA PHE A 92 -4.34 -4.80 11.90
C PHE A 92 -5.17 -3.54 12.02
N GLY A 93 -6.40 -3.56 11.53
CA GLY A 93 -7.36 -2.46 11.64
C GLY A 93 -7.43 -1.54 10.43
N LEU A 94 -6.32 -1.10 9.85
CA LEU A 94 -6.35 -0.16 8.72
C LEU A 94 -7.10 -0.69 7.49
N PRO A 95 -6.95 -1.96 7.04
CA PRO A 95 -7.74 -2.49 5.94
C PRO A 95 -9.25 -2.43 6.21
N GLN A 96 -9.68 -2.82 7.41
CA GLN A 96 -11.08 -2.77 7.82
C GLN A 96 -11.61 -1.34 7.82
N ARG A 97 -10.86 -0.39 8.38
CA ARG A 97 -11.27 1.02 8.39
C ARG A 97 -11.40 1.61 7.00
N LEU A 98 -10.52 1.27 6.06
CA LEU A 98 -10.64 1.72 4.67
C LEU A 98 -11.91 1.17 4.01
N GLN A 99 -12.27 -0.07 4.31
CA GLN A 99 -13.52 -0.65 3.83
C GLN A 99 -14.75 0.01 4.46
N GLU A 100 -14.74 0.23 5.78
CA GLU A 100 -15.87 0.78 6.52
C GLU A 100 -16.07 2.28 6.26
N GLU A 101 -15.00 3.06 6.25
CA GLU A 101 -15.07 4.53 6.14
C GLU A 101 -15.07 5.03 4.69
N LEU A 102 -14.42 4.32 3.77
CA LEU A 102 -14.19 4.76 2.40
C LEU A 102 -14.80 3.83 1.35
N ASP A 103 -15.40 2.73 1.79
CA ASP A 103 -15.96 1.69 0.90
C ASP A 103 -14.96 1.18 -0.15
N ILE A 104 -13.67 1.13 0.19
CA ILE A 104 -12.60 0.69 -0.72
C ILE A 104 -12.21 -0.76 -0.44
N PRO A 105 -12.23 -1.64 -1.45
CA PRO A 105 -11.76 -3.01 -1.31
C PRO A 105 -10.29 -3.06 -0.89
N THR A 106 -9.96 -3.96 0.01
CA THR A 106 -8.59 -4.17 0.47
C THR A 106 -8.18 -5.63 0.39
N LEU A 107 -6.91 -5.88 0.06
CA LEU A 107 -6.31 -7.20 0.04
C LEU A 107 -5.03 -7.19 0.87
N VAL A 108 -4.81 -8.22 1.70
CA VAL A 108 -3.53 -8.43 2.40
C VAL A 108 -2.78 -9.59 1.75
N ILE A 109 -1.54 -9.34 1.31
CA ILE A 109 -0.65 -10.35 0.74
C ILE A 109 0.54 -10.53 1.66
N GLU A 110 0.78 -11.78 2.02
CA GLU A 110 1.94 -12.17 2.79
C GLU A 110 3.19 -12.23 1.92
N GLY A 111 4.31 -11.81 2.50
CA GLY A 111 5.61 -11.85 1.84
C GLY A 111 6.72 -11.34 2.73
N ASP A 112 7.82 -10.95 2.14
CA ASP A 112 8.92 -10.30 2.83
C ASP A 112 9.68 -9.37 1.88
N LEU A 113 10.49 -8.48 2.43
CA LEU A 113 11.29 -7.55 1.64
C LEU A 113 12.47 -8.23 0.92
N CYS A 114 13.00 -9.31 1.52
CA CYS A 114 14.21 -9.97 1.05
C CYS A 114 14.11 -11.51 1.04
N ASP A 115 13.21 -12.10 1.83
CA ASP A 115 13.12 -13.54 2.02
C ASP A 115 11.97 -14.16 1.23
N LEU A 116 12.30 -14.83 0.12
CA LEU A 116 11.32 -15.48 -0.76
C LEU A 116 10.61 -16.68 -0.12
N ARG A 117 11.09 -17.21 0.99
CA ARG A 117 10.44 -18.34 1.69
C ARG A 117 9.05 -17.97 2.22
N PHE A 118 8.80 -16.68 2.44
CA PHE A 118 7.50 -16.17 2.90
C PHE A 118 6.55 -15.81 1.76
N TYR A 119 6.96 -16.03 0.52
CA TYR A 119 6.16 -15.74 -0.65
C TYR A 119 5.69 -17.03 -1.33
N SER A 120 4.39 -17.16 -1.50
CA SER A 120 3.77 -18.23 -2.28
C SER A 120 3.18 -17.65 -3.57
N GLU A 121 3.82 -17.94 -4.69
CA GLU A 121 3.41 -17.42 -5.99
C GLU A 121 1.95 -17.78 -6.32
N GLY A 122 1.60 -19.06 -6.22
CA GLY A 122 0.25 -19.52 -6.55
C GLY A 122 -0.82 -18.88 -5.66
N GLN A 123 -0.58 -18.77 -4.36
CA GLN A 123 -1.52 -18.11 -3.45
C GLN A 123 -1.67 -16.61 -3.75
N SER A 124 -0.54 -15.93 -4.01
CA SER A 124 -0.56 -14.49 -4.32
C SER A 124 -1.28 -14.22 -5.63
N THR A 125 -1.04 -15.02 -6.65
CA THR A 125 -1.73 -14.94 -7.95
C THR A 125 -3.23 -15.08 -7.77
N THR A 126 -3.70 -16.15 -7.14
CA THR A 126 -5.12 -16.40 -6.93
C THR A 126 -5.79 -15.27 -6.12
N LYS A 127 -5.13 -14.80 -5.05
CA LYS A 127 -5.66 -13.69 -4.23
C LYS A 127 -5.78 -12.40 -5.04
N ILE A 128 -4.79 -12.07 -5.88
CA ILE A 128 -4.80 -10.86 -6.70
C ILE A 128 -5.88 -10.96 -7.78
N GLU A 129 -5.99 -12.08 -8.49
CA GLU A 129 -7.03 -12.30 -9.49
C GLU A 129 -8.43 -12.13 -8.90
N THR A 130 -8.70 -12.79 -7.79
CA THR A 130 -9.99 -12.66 -7.08
C THR A 130 -10.25 -11.21 -6.64
N PHE A 131 -9.22 -10.50 -6.20
CA PHE A 131 -9.33 -9.11 -5.78
C PHE A 131 -9.62 -8.18 -6.96
N ILE A 132 -8.98 -8.38 -8.10
CA ILE A 132 -9.25 -7.61 -9.32
C ILE A 132 -10.69 -7.86 -9.79
N GLU A 133 -11.13 -9.12 -9.82
CA GLU A 133 -12.51 -9.48 -10.15
C GLU A 133 -13.52 -8.80 -9.20
N GLN A 134 -13.22 -8.76 -7.91
CA GLN A 134 -14.06 -8.05 -6.93
C GLN A 134 -14.17 -6.55 -7.26
N ILE A 135 -13.07 -5.91 -7.62
CA ILE A 135 -13.05 -4.49 -8.01
C ILE A 135 -13.88 -4.27 -9.29
N GLU A 136 -13.70 -5.11 -10.29
CA GLU A 136 -14.43 -5.01 -11.56
C GLU A 136 -15.94 -5.17 -11.36
N ASN A 137 -16.36 -6.16 -10.58
CA ASN A 137 -17.77 -6.40 -10.28
C ASN A 137 -18.41 -5.19 -9.56
N ARG A 138 -17.68 -4.50 -8.71
CA ARG A 138 -18.16 -3.26 -8.06
C ARG A 138 -18.40 -2.13 -9.07
N LYS A 139 -17.54 -1.98 -10.07
CA LYS A 139 -17.69 -0.95 -11.11
C LYS A 139 -18.91 -1.15 -11.99
N VAL A 140 -19.37 -2.38 -12.13
CA VAL A 140 -20.57 -2.71 -12.95
C VAL A 140 -21.86 -2.36 -12.21
N ILE A 141 -21.84 -2.31 -10.88
CA ILE A 141 -23.03 -2.09 -10.03
C ILE A 141 -23.25 -0.58 -9.75
N CYS A 142 -22.23 0.24 -9.89
CA CYS A 142 -22.30 1.70 -9.76
C CYS A 142 -22.53 2.38 -11.10
#